data_35094404ccdd72877da706e199a907bf
#
_entry.id   35094404ccdd72877da706e199a907bf
#
_cell.length_a   1.000
_cell.length_b   1.000
_cell.length_c   1.000
_cell.angle_alpha   90.00
_cell.angle_beta   90.00
_cell.angle_gamma   90.00
#
_symmetry.space_group_name_H-M   'P 1'
#
loop_
_entity.id
_entity.type
_entity.pdbx_description
1 polymer ?
#
loop_
_entity_poly.entity_id
_entity_poly.type
_entity_poly.pdbx_seq_one_letter_code
_entity_poly.pdbx_strand_id
1 'polypeptide(L)'
;SNVAEKLKGINKNNDLLNKSIANNSSIEIKSIGEIEISILRQSIFEIENSEIDYPIVINEAVKLAKKFGQEDSYRFINGVLDSYIAAR
;
A
#
# COMPACT_ATOMS: atom_id res chain seq x y z
N SER A 1 -20.54 -2.50 -20.37
CA SER A 1 -19.34 -1.78 -20.78
C SER A 1 -18.47 -1.42 -19.59
N ASN A 2 -19.11 -0.99 -18.56
CA ASN A 2 -18.39 -0.34 -17.49
C ASN A 2 -17.76 -1.29 -16.47
N VAL A 3 -18.34 -2.48 -16.30
CA VAL A 3 -17.80 -3.46 -15.37
C VAL A 3 -16.46 -3.99 -15.85
N ALA A 4 -16.37 -4.35 -17.14
CA ALA A 4 -15.12 -4.85 -17.68
C ALA A 4 -14.02 -3.79 -17.67
N GLU A 5 -14.35 -2.54 -18.00
CA GLU A 5 -13.41 -1.44 -17.98
C GLU A 5 -12.96 -1.11 -16.56
N LYS A 6 -13.87 -1.12 -15.59
CA LYS A 6 -13.54 -0.89 -14.19
C LYS A 6 -12.63 -2.00 -13.66
N LEU A 7 -12.91 -3.25 -14.00
CA LEU A 7 -12.06 -4.37 -13.59
C LEU A 7 -10.68 -4.28 -14.19
N LYS A 8 -10.57 -3.91 -15.47
CA LYS A 8 -9.27 -3.68 -16.12
C LYS A 8 -8.50 -2.56 -15.44
N GLY A 9 -9.20 -1.46 -15.11
CA GLY A 9 -8.58 -0.34 -14.41
C GLY A 9 -8.08 -0.73 -13.03
N ILE A 10 -8.88 -1.48 -12.28
CA ILE A 10 -8.49 -1.96 -10.94
C ILE A 10 -7.28 -2.88 -11.05
N ASN A 11 -7.29 -3.84 -11.98
CA ASN A 11 -6.18 -4.77 -12.16
C ASN A 11 -4.90 -4.03 -12.56
N LYS A 12 -5.00 -3.08 -13.47
CA LYS A 12 -3.86 -2.27 -13.89
C LYS A 12 -3.29 -1.46 -12.73
N ASN A 13 -4.17 -0.85 -11.94
CA ASN A 13 -3.75 -0.09 -10.76
C ASN A 13 -3.09 -1.01 -9.72
N ASN A 14 -3.62 -2.22 -9.52
CA ASN A 14 -3.03 -3.18 -8.59
C ASN A 14 -1.65 -3.64 -9.07
N ASP A 15 -1.44 -3.83 -10.37
CA ASP A 15 -0.14 -4.20 -10.90
C ASP A 15 0.90 -3.11 -10.64
N LEU A 16 0.54 -1.84 -10.87
CA LEU A 16 1.42 -0.71 -10.60
C LEU A 16 1.70 -0.58 -9.11
N LEU A 17 0.67 -0.71 -8.28
CA LEU A 17 0.82 -0.66 -6.83
C LEU A 17 1.70 -1.81 -6.32
N ASN A 18 1.51 -3.00 -6.86
CA ASN A 18 2.33 -4.15 -6.49
C ASN A 18 3.81 -3.93 -6.84
N LYS A 19 4.09 -3.32 -7.99
CA LYS A 19 5.47 -2.97 -8.35
C LYS A 19 6.08 -1.98 -7.37
N SER A 20 5.32 -0.95 -7.00
CA SER A 20 5.78 0.04 -6.03
C SER A 20 6.06 -0.61 -4.68
N ILE A 21 5.19 -1.51 -4.25
CA ILE A 21 5.39 -2.25 -3.00
C ILE A 21 6.65 -3.12 -3.10
N ALA A 22 6.77 -3.89 -4.17
CA ALA A 22 7.92 -4.78 -4.36
C ALA A 22 9.25 -4.02 -4.36
N ASN A 23 9.28 -2.86 -4.99
CA ASN A 23 10.48 -2.02 -5.06
C ASN A 23 10.89 -1.45 -3.70
N ASN A 24 9.99 -1.40 -2.76
CA ASN A 24 10.22 -0.78 -1.45
C ASN A 24 10.10 -1.75 -0.28
N SER A 25 9.95 -3.04 -0.57
CA SER A 25 9.79 -4.08 0.43
C SER A 25 11.04 -4.95 0.50
N SER A 26 11.41 -5.34 1.72
CA SER A 26 12.50 -6.29 1.95
C SER A 26 12.05 -7.74 1.77
N ILE A 27 10.74 -7.98 1.64
CA ILE A 27 10.20 -9.33 1.43
C ILE A 27 9.43 -9.39 0.12
N GLU A 28 9.35 -10.59 -0.45
CA GLU A 28 8.61 -10.81 -1.69
C GLU A 28 7.13 -10.55 -1.48
N ILE A 29 6.50 -10.00 -2.52
CA ILE A 29 5.09 -9.62 -2.45
C ILE A 29 4.17 -10.79 -2.08
N LYS A 30 4.50 -11.98 -2.60
CA LYS A 30 3.70 -13.19 -2.31
C LYS A 30 3.79 -13.63 -0.85
N SER A 31 4.77 -13.12 -0.12
CA SER A 31 4.95 -13.41 1.30
C SER A 31 4.31 -12.36 2.21
N ILE A 32 3.77 -11.28 1.64
CA ILE A 32 3.09 -10.24 2.39
C ILE A 32 1.65 -10.69 2.64
N GLY A 33 1.17 -10.57 3.88
CA GLY A 33 -0.20 -10.92 4.22
C GLY A 33 -1.23 -10.08 3.46
N GLU A 34 -2.42 -10.63 3.26
CA GLU A 34 -3.48 -9.98 2.48
C GLU A 34 -3.90 -8.64 3.09
N ILE A 35 -3.98 -8.57 4.41
CA ILE A 35 -4.36 -7.32 5.08
C ILE A 35 -3.26 -6.28 4.88
N GLU A 36 -2.01 -6.66 5.06
CA GLU A 36 -0.87 -5.77 4.88
C GLU A 36 -0.77 -5.25 3.45
N ILE A 37 -0.93 -6.13 2.47
CA ILE A 37 -0.86 -5.71 1.06
C ILE A 37 -2.01 -4.76 0.72
N SER A 38 -3.20 -5.00 1.28
CA SER A 38 -4.36 -4.13 1.08
C SER A 38 -4.13 -2.74 1.66
N ILE A 39 -3.57 -2.68 2.86
CA ILE A 39 -3.24 -1.40 3.51
C ILE A 39 -2.20 -0.63 2.68
N LEU A 40 -1.16 -1.32 2.21
CA LEU A 40 -0.12 -0.71 1.40
C LEU A 40 -0.67 -0.18 0.07
N ARG A 41 -1.49 -0.95 -0.61
CA ARG A 41 -2.12 -0.52 -1.86
C ARG A 41 -2.97 0.73 -1.65
N GLN A 42 -3.81 0.73 -0.63
CA GLN A 42 -4.67 1.86 -0.32
C GLN A 42 -3.85 3.10 0.01
N SER A 43 -2.82 2.95 0.81
CA SER A 43 -1.98 4.07 1.25
C SER A 43 -1.22 4.68 0.08
N ILE A 44 -0.62 3.87 -0.77
CA ILE A 44 0.10 4.34 -1.95
C ILE A 44 -0.86 5.02 -2.93
N PHE A 45 -2.04 4.42 -3.12
CA PHE A 45 -3.07 5.03 -3.96
C PHE A 45 -3.44 6.43 -3.46
N GLU A 46 -3.63 6.59 -2.15
CA GLU A 46 -3.93 7.90 -1.56
C GLU A 46 -2.79 8.90 -1.77
N ILE A 47 -1.55 8.47 -1.57
CA ILE A 47 -0.38 9.32 -1.77
C ILE A 47 -0.35 9.83 -3.21
N GLU A 48 -0.66 8.98 -4.19
CA GLU A 48 -0.60 9.34 -5.61
C GLU A 48 -1.81 10.15 -6.09
N ASN A 49 -2.97 9.99 -5.47
CA ASN A 49 -4.22 10.53 -6.00
C ASN A 49 -4.91 11.57 -5.10
N SER A 50 -4.28 11.95 -4.00
CA SER A 50 -4.83 12.97 -3.11
C SER A 50 -3.75 13.94 -2.68
N GLU A 51 -4.16 15.04 -2.06
CA GLU A 51 -3.25 16.06 -1.52
C GLU A 51 -3.06 15.91 -0.02
N ILE A 52 -3.41 14.74 0.53
CA ILE A 52 -3.25 14.48 1.96
C ILE A 52 -1.77 14.40 2.30
N ASP A 53 -1.37 15.03 3.38
CA ASP A 53 0.03 15.00 3.84
C ASP A 53 0.47 13.57 4.15
N TYR A 54 1.70 13.23 3.76
CA TYR A 54 2.24 11.89 3.94
C TYR A 54 2.15 11.36 5.37
N PRO A 55 2.48 12.16 6.42
CA PRO A 55 2.36 11.67 7.79
C PRO A 55 0.95 11.21 8.15
N ILE A 56 -0.08 11.86 7.60
CA ILE A 56 -1.47 11.47 7.86
C ILE A 56 -1.75 10.10 7.25
N VAL A 57 -1.32 9.87 6.01
CA VAL A 57 -1.50 8.59 5.33
C VAL A 57 -0.77 7.48 6.09
N ILE A 58 0.46 7.71 6.50
CA ILE A 58 1.25 6.73 7.24
C ILE A 58 0.60 6.42 8.59
N ASN A 59 0.14 7.44 9.32
CA ASN A 59 -0.52 7.24 10.61
C ASN A 59 -1.77 6.38 10.48
N GLU A 60 -2.59 6.61 9.45
CA GLU A 60 -3.78 5.80 9.19
C GLU A 60 -3.41 4.36 8.85
N ALA A 61 -2.39 4.18 8.00
CA ALA A 61 -1.92 2.85 7.65
C ALA A 61 -1.43 2.08 8.88
N VAL A 62 -0.67 2.73 9.74
CA VAL A 62 -0.16 2.13 10.98
C VAL A 62 -1.30 1.75 11.92
N LYS A 63 -2.30 2.61 12.06
CA LYS A 63 -3.49 2.31 12.88
C LYS A 63 -4.23 1.08 12.36
N LEU A 64 -4.42 1.01 11.04
CA LEU A 64 -5.09 -0.13 10.42
C LEU A 64 -4.28 -1.42 10.62
N ALA A 65 -2.98 -1.34 10.48
CA ALA A 65 -2.10 -2.49 10.68
C ALA A 65 -2.15 -2.99 12.12
N LYS A 66 -2.17 -2.09 13.09
CA LYS A 66 -2.27 -2.45 14.51
C LYS A 66 -3.62 -3.08 14.84
N LYS A 67 -4.68 -2.62 14.17
CA LYS A 67 -6.04 -3.10 14.43
C LYS A 67 -6.33 -4.43 13.75
N PHE A 68 -5.90 -4.60 12.51
CA PHE A 68 -6.30 -5.73 11.66
C PHE A 68 -5.15 -6.63 11.23
N GLY A 69 -3.92 -6.17 11.30
CA GLY A 69 -2.76 -6.92 10.86
C GLY A 69 -2.17 -7.81 11.95
N GLN A 70 -1.07 -8.45 11.63
CA GLN A 70 -0.32 -9.26 12.58
C GLN A 70 0.48 -8.36 13.51
N GLU A 71 1.03 -8.94 14.58
CA GLU A 71 1.60 -8.20 15.71
C GLU A 71 2.59 -7.11 15.30
N ASP A 72 3.53 -7.39 14.44
CA ASP A 72 4.55 -6.40 14.05
C ASP A 72 4.38 -5.84 12.65
N SER A 73 3.23 -6.09 12.00
CA SER A 73 3.04 -5.65 10.62
C SER A 73 3.06 -4.13 10.46
N TYR A 74 2.70 -3.39 11.49
CA TYR A 74 2.73 -1.92 11.41
C TYR A 74 4.13 -1.38 11.14
N ARG A 75 5.17 -2.03 11.67
CA ARG A 75 6.56 -1.63 11.45
C ARG A 75 6.97 -1.86 10.00
N PHE A 76 6.57 -3.00 9.45
CA PHE A 76 6.82 -3.33 8.05
C PHE A 76 6.13 -2.33 7.13
N ILE A 77 4.86 -2.05 7.39
CA ILE A 77 4.07 -1.10 6.60
C ILE A 77 4.67 0.30 6.66
N ASN A 78 5.03 0.76 7.84
CA ASN A 78 5.67 2.06 8.01
C ASN A 78 6.96 2.14 7.20
N GLY A 79 7.79 1.10 7.26
CA GLY A 79 9.06 1.05 6.54
C GLY A 79 8.88 1.09 5.02
N VAL A 80 7.91 0.33 4.49
CA VAL A 80 7.62 0.33 3.05
C VAL A 80 7.17 1.72 2.60
N LEU A 81 6.26 2.34 3.34
CA LEU A 81 5.74 3.66 2.99
C LEU A 81 6.81 4.74 3.09
N ASP A 82 7.65 4.70 4.12
CA ASP A 82 8.77 5.63 4.23
C ASP A 82 9.72 5.51 3.04
N SER A 83 10.06 4.29 2.65
CA SER A 83 10.90 4.02 1.49
C SER A 83 10.26 4.53 0.20
N TYR A 84 8.97 4.27 0.03
CA TYR A 84 8.23 4.72 -1.14
C TYR A 84 8.24 6.24 -1.27
N ILE A 85 7.99 6.94 -0.17
CA ILE A 85 7.96 8.41 -0.15
C ILE A 85 9.36 8.97 -0.40
N ALA A 86 10.40 8.38 0.18
CA ALA A 86 11.77 8.83 0.00
C ALA A 86 12.25 8.67 -1.45
N ALA A 87 11.71 7.72 -2.18
CA ALA A 87 12.09 7.45 -3.56
C ALA A 87 11.34 8.30 -4.59
N ARG A 88 10.38 9.09 -4.18
CA ARG A 88 9.58 9.92 -5.09
C ARG A 88 10.36 11.11 -5.62
#